data_3efc0f74feae9d0dc8af9df4e1a148f3
#
_entry.id   3efc0f74feae9d0dc8af9df4e1a148f3
#
_cell.length_a   1.000
_cell.length_b   1.000
_cell.length_c   1.000
_cell.angle_alpha   90.00
_cell.angle_beta   90.00
_cell.angle_gamma   90.00
#
_symmetry.space_group_name_H-M   'P 1'
#
loop_
_entity.id
_entity.type
_entity.pdbx_description
1 polymer ?
#
loop_
_entity_poly.entity_id
_entity_poly.type
_entity_poly.pdbx_seq_one_letter_code
_entity_poly.pdbx_strand_id
1 'polypeptide(L)'
;FRSSIVMHGAIINANAKIGKNCIINNRSLIEHDVVIGDHCHIATGAIINGEVSVGNETFIGSGVVTKQCISIGNNSIISVGEILKTDVDSNIVVIS
;
A
#
# COMPACT_ATOMS: atom_id res chain seq x y z
N PHE A 1 -6.24 8.70 -9.84
CA PHE A 1 -6.17 8.92 -8.40
C PHE A 1 -6.64 10.31 -7.99
N ARG A 2 -7.93 10.44 -8.01
CA ARG A 2 -8.60 11.70 -7.67
C ARG A 2 -8.47 12.02 -6.18
N SER A 3 -8.13 13.28 -5.89
CA SER A 3 -7.97 13.76 -4.52
C SER A 3 -6.93 13.00 -3.71
N SER A 4 -6.03 12.29 -4.37
CA SER A 4 -4.94 11.61 -3.68
C SER A 4 -3.73 12.52 -3.62
N ILE A 5 -2.91 12.33 -2.58
CA ILE A 5 -1.71 13.12 -2.36
C ILE A 5 -0.51 12.20 -2.49
N VAL A 6 0.44 12.59 -3.34
CA VAL A 6 1.71 11.89 -3.49
C VAL A 6 2.80 12.80 -2.95
N MET A 7 3.48 12.34 -1.92
CA MET A 7 4.46 13.14 -1.19
C MET A 7 5.85 13.03 -1.78
N HIS A 8 6.81 13.76 -1.20
CA HIS A 8 8.16 13.85 -1.70
C HIS A 8 8.87 12.50 -1.79
N GLY A 9 9.50 12.25 -2.93
CA GLY A 9 10.31 11.07 -3.13
C GLY A 9 9.51 9.77 -3.30
N ALA A 10 8.20 9.83 -3.30
CA ALA A 10 7.38 8.66 -3.61
C ALA A 10 7.56 8.31 -5.09
N ILE A 11 7.64 7.01 -5.36
CA ILE A 11 7.80 6.51 -6.73
C ILE A 11 6.61 5.62 -7.06
N ILE A 12 5.94 5.93 -8.16
CA ILE A 12 4.82 5.13 -8.66
C ILE A 12 5.20 4.64 -10.04
N ASN A 13 5.37 3.33 -10.17
CA ASN A 13 5.86 2.72 -11.39
C ASN A 13 4.75 2.38 -12.39
N ALA A 14 5.16 1.79 -13.50
CA ALA A 14 4.29 1.60 -14.66
C ALA A 14 3.00 0.84 -14.34
N ASN A 15 1.89 1.32 -14.87
CA ASN A 15 0.57 0.71 -14.76
C ASN A 15 0.05 0.57 -13.33
N ALA A 16 0.69 1.19 -12.33
CA ALA A 16 0.12 1.23 -10.99
C ALA A 16 -1.14 2.09 -11.00
N LYS A 17 -2.16 1.64 -10.26
CA LYS A 17 -3.44 2.34 -10.15
C LYS A 17 -3.70 2.68 -8.71
N ILE A 18 -3.98 3.95 -8.46
CA ILE A 18 -4.24 4.45 -7.11
C ILE A 18 -5.64 5.03 -7.10
N GLY A 19 -6.43 4.59 -6.16
CA GLY A 19 -7.80 5.06 -5.99
C GLY A 19 -7.87 6.51 -5.54
N LYS A 20 -9.05 6.92 -5.11
CA LYS A 20 -9.30 8.30 -4.67
C LYS A 20 -8.98 8.45 -3.18
N ASN A 21 -8.67 9.69 -2.79
CA ASN A 21 -8.43 10.08 -1.39
C ASN A 21 -7.36 9.22 -0.70
N CYS A 22 -6.31 8.86 -1.44
CA CYS A 22 -5.19 8.13 -0.88
C CYS A 22 -4.07 9.08 -0.47
N ILE A 23 -3.25 8.64 0.46
CA ILE A 23 -1.99 9.30 0.79
C ILE A 23 -0.87 8.33 0.45
N ILE A 24 -0.02 8.71 -0.50
CA ILE A 24 1.19 7.98 -0.85
C ILE A 24 2.34 8.79 -0.25
N ASN A 25 2.77 8.38 0.92
CA ASN A 25 3.63 9.20 1.75
C ASN A 25 5.09 9.21 1.27
N ASN A 26 5.92 9.98 1.97
CA ASN A 26 7.30 10.24 1.56
C ASN A 26 8.08 8.96 1.31
N ARG A 27 8.80 8.92 0.19
CA ARG A 27 9.72 7.83 -0.18
C ARG A 27 9.09 6.45 -0.23
N SER A 28 7.77 6.35 -0.29
CA SER A 28 7.15 5.06 -0.53
C SER A 28 7.36 4.65 -1.99
N LEU A 29 7.34 3.35 -2.21
CA LEU A 29 7.55 2.79 -3.55
C LEU A 29 6.36 1.92 -3.91
N ILE A 30 5.66 2.31 -4.95
CA ILE A 30 4.54 1.56 -5.52
C ILE A 30 5.04 0.99 -6.84
N GLU A 31 5.24 -0.31 -6.89
CA GLU A 31 5.82 -0.97 -8.03
C GLU A 31 4.81 -1.22 -9.15
N HIS A 32 5.28 -1.83 -10.25
CA HIS A 32 4.49 -2.01 -11.46
C HIS A 32 3.22 -2.82 -11.20
N ASP A 33 2.14 -2.42 -11.84
CA ASP A 33 0.86 -3.14 -11.82
C ASP A 33 0.25 -3.31 -10.44
N VAL A 34 0.65 -2.50 -9.47
CA VAL A 34 0.02 -2.47 -8.15
C VAL A 34 -1.33 -1.76 -8.27
N VAL A 35 -2.32 -2.25 -7.54
CA VAL A 35 -3.63 -1.59 -7.44
C VAL A 35 -3.86 -1.21 -5.98
N ILE A 36 -4.02 0.07 -5.72
CA ILE A 36 -4.36 0.60 -4.41
C ILE A 36 -5.81 1.07 -4.47
N GLY A 37 -6.64 0.57 -3.58
CA GLY A 37 -8.04 0.97 -3.51
C GLY A 37 -8.22 2.40 -2.99
N ASP A 38 -9.45 2.75 -2.67
CA ASP A 38 -9.79 4.11 -2.22
C ASP A 38 -9.49 4.28 -0.73
N HIS A 39 -9.20 5.53 -0.33
CA HIS A 39 -9.03 5.93 1.07
C HIS A 39 -7.93 5.16 1.79
N CYS A 40 -6.87 4.83 1.08
CA CYS A 40 -5.72 4.13 1.65
C CYS A 40 -4.63 5.12 2.08
N HIS A 41 -3.84 4.71 3.04
CA HIS A 41 -2.65 5.44 3.43
C HIS A 41 -1.45 4.50 3.33
N ILE A 42 -0.55 4.82 2.43
CA ILE A 42 0.72 4.11 2.27
C ILE A 42 1.77 4.99 2.93
N ALA A 43 2.25 4.55 4.08
CA ALA A 43 3.08 5.39 4.94
C ALA A 43 4.54 5.47 4.46
N THR A 44 5.30 6.31 5.12
CA THR A 44 6.67 6.65 4.72
C THR A 44 7.54 5.42 4.51
N GLY A 45 8.19 5.37 3.37
CA GLY A 45 9.18 4.32 3.07
C GLY A 45 8.61 2.92 2.86
N ALA A 46 7.29 2.77 2.81
CA ALA A 46 6.70 1.46 2.51
C ALA A 46 7.02 1.05 1.07
N ILE A 47 7.24 -0.23 0.87
CA ILE A 47 7.53 -0.81 -0.44
C ILE A 47 6.44 -1.81 -0.79
N ILE A 48 5.64 -1.47 -1.78
CA ILE A 48 4.58 -2.35 -2.30
C ILE A 48 5.09 -2.93 -3.60
N ASN A 49 5.47 -4.18 -3.57
CA ASN A 49 6.09 -4.82 -4.74
C ASN A 49 5.08 -5.17 -5.83
N GLY A 50 5.57 -5.59 -6.98
CA GLY A 50 4.78 -5.68 -8.20
C GLY A 50 3.53 -6.55 -8.08
N GLU A 51 2.46 -6.12 -8.74
CA GLU A 51 1.20 -6.86 -8.87
C GLU A 51 0.49 -7.13 -7.53
N VAL A 52 0.82 -6.38 -6.49
CA VAL A 52 0.10 -6.42 -5.23
C VAL A 52 -1.20 -5.64 -5.36
N SER A 53 -2.27 -6.13 -4.77
CA SER A 53 -3.51 -5.36 -4.65
C SER A 53 -3.77 -5.04 -3.19
N VAL A 54 -4.16 -3.80 -2.92
CA VAL A 54 -4.54 -3.32 -1.60
C VAL A 54 -5.98 -2.85 -1.67
N GLY A 55 -6.80 -3.37 -0.80
CA GLY A 55 -8.22 -3.02 -0.74
C GLY A 55 -8.45 -1.61 -0.21
N ASN A 56 -9.72 -1.24 -0.10
CA ASN A 56 -10.10 0.10 0.34
C ASN A 56 -9.85 0.30 1.84
N GLU A 57 -9.60 1.55 2.22
CA GLU A 57 -9.52 1.95 3.64
C GLU A 57 -8.46 1.19 4.42
N THR A 58 -7.38 0.81 3.78
CA THR A 58 -6.30 0.06 4.40
C THR A 58 -5.12 0.99 4.68
N PHE A 59 -4.50 0.80 5.83
CA PHE A 59 -3.31 1.52 6.24
C PHE A 59 -2.10 0.59 6.15
N ILE A 60 -1.10 1.02 5.40
CA ILE A 60 0.19 0.31 5.29
C ILE A 60 1.23 1.15 6.03
N GLY A 61 1.75 0.62 7.12
CA GLY A 61 2.67 1.32 8.00
C GLY A 61 4.01 1.64 7.37
N SER A 62 4.73 2.54 8.00
CA SER A 62 6.06 2.96 7.54
C SER A 62 7.00 1.77 7.46
N GLY A 63 7.80 1.71 6.39
CA GLY A 63 8.79 0.66 6.22
C GLY A 63 8.25 -0.74 5.99
N VAL A 64 6.96 -0.91 5.80
CA VAL A 64 6.38 -2.20 5.43
C VAL A 64 6.91 -2.61 4.05
N VAL A 65 7.23 -3.88 3.90
CA VAL A 65 7.63 -4.45 2.61
C VAL A 65 6.72 -5.63 2.30
N THR A 66 6.10 -5.61 1.13
CA THR A 66 5.28 -6.74 0.68
C THR A 66 6.05 -7.60 -0.30
N LYS A 67 5.80 -8.90 -0.27
CA LYS A 67 6.15 -9.77 -1.38
C LYS A 67 5.29 -9.38 -2.59
N GLN A 68 5.77 -9.67 -3.79
CA GLN A 68 5.00 -9.45 -5.01
C GLN A 68 3.77 -10.35 -5.07
N CYS A 69 2.77 -9.93 -5.82
CA CYS A 69 1.58 -10.70 -6.18
C CYS A 69 0.69 -11.11 -5.02
N ILE A 70 0.81 -10.49 -3.86
CA ILE A 70 -0.11 -10.75 -2.75
C ILE A 70 -1.28 -9.80 -2.77
N SER A 71 -2.33 -10.16 -2.06
CA SER A 71 -3.54 -9.37 -1.92
C SER A 71 -3.72 -8.99 -0.46
N ILE A 72 -3.96 -7.71 -0.22
CA ILE A 72 -4.28 -7.18 1.11
C ILE A 72 -5.70 -6.68 1.06
N GLY A 73 -6.53 -7.14 1.98
CA GLY A 73 -7.96 -6.85 1.98
C GLY A 73 -8.31 -5.41 2.34
N ASN A 74 -9.61 -5.20 2.54
CA ASN A 74 -10.14 -3.89 2.92
C ASN A 74 -10.00 -3.64 4.41
N ASN A 75 -9.96 -2.38 4.80
CA ASN A 75 -10.08 -1.97 6.19
C ASN A 75 -9.09 -2.71 7.10
N SER A 76 -7.88 -2.90 6.62
CA SER A 76 -6.82 -3.60 7.35
C SER A 76 -5.73 -2.62 7.76
N ILE A 77 -5.00 -2.98 8.80
CA ILE A 77 -3.88 -2.18 9.31
C ILE A 77 -2.64 -3.07 9.31
N ILE A 78 -1.64 -2.68 8.55
CA ILE A 78 -0.35 -3.35 8.55
C ILE A 78 0.60 -2.46 9.33
N SER A 79 1.06 -2.93 10.46
CA SER A 79 1.87 -2.12 11.38
C SER A 79 3.25 -1.83 10.81
N VAL A 80 3.89 -0.82 11.38
CA VAL A 80 5.22 -0.36 10.96
C VAL A 80 6.22 -1.51 10.89
N GLY A 81 7.00 -1.54 9.83
CA GLY A 81 8.11 -2.47 9.69
C GLY A 81 7.75 -3.92 9.37
N GLU A 82 6.49 -4.23 9.16
CA GLU A 82 6.08 -5.59 8.84
C GLU A 82 6.59 -6.01 7.46
N ILE A 83 6.93 -7.29 7.35
CA ILE A 83 7.28 -7.90 6.07
C ILE A 83 6.19 -8.91 5.73
N LEU A 84 5.41 -8.61 4.68
CA LEU A 84 4.28 -9.45 4.30
C LEU A 84 4.68 -10.41 3.19
N LYS A 85 4.51 -11.69 3.46
CA LYS A 85 4.85 -12.75 2.51
C LYS A 85 3.63 -13.50 1.98
N THR A 86 2.47 -13.28 2.56
CA THR A 86 1.23 -13.96 2.19
C THR A 86 0.08 -12.95 2.17
N ASP A 87 -1.04 -13.37 1.59
CA ASP A 87 -2.24 -12.55 1.54
C ASP A 87 -2.72 -12.18 2.94
N VAL A 88 -3.38 -11.04 3.02
CA VAL A 88 -4.01 -10.56 4.26
C VAL A 88 -5.48 -10.34 3.99
N ASP A 89 -6.33 -10.94 4.79
CA ASP A 89 -7.78 -10.76 4.69
C ASP A 89 -8.21 -9.35 5.10
N SER A 90 -9.47 -9.03 4.81
CA SER A 90 -10.07 -7.76 5.24
C SER A 90 -10.26 -7.72 6.75
N ASN A 91 -10.25 -6.51 7.31
CA ASN A 91 -10.52 -6.24 8.72
C ASN A 91 -9.49 -6.90 9.67
N ILE A 92 -8.24 -6.95 9.24
CA ILE A 92 -7.14 -7.58 9.98
C ILE A 92 -6.15 -6.51 10.42
N VAL A 93 -5.64 -6.67 11.63
CA VAL A 93 -4.49 -5.91 12.11
C VAL A 93 -3.29 -6.87 12.15
N VAL A 94 -2.27 -6.56 11.34
CA VAL A 94 -1.02 -7.32 11.33
C VAL A 94 0.00 -6.58 12.19
N ILE A 95 0.41 -7.23 13.25
CA ILE A 95 1.40 -6.68 14.18
C ILE A 95 2.25 -7.83 14.73
N SER A 96 3.55 -7.67 14.76
CA SER A 96 4.46 -8.69 15.28
C SER A 96 5.27 -8.21 16.47
#